data_33ede62a41a827eedf1f5814f131e2a8
#
_entry.id   33ede62a41a827eedf1f5814f131e2a8
#
_cell.length_a   1.000
_cell.length_b   1.000
_cell.length_c   1.000
_cell.angle_alpha   90.00
_cell.angle_beta   90.00
_cell.angle_gamma   90.00
#
_symmetry.space_group_name_H-M   'P 1'
#
loop_
_entity.id
_entity.type
_entity.pdbx_description
1 polymer ?
#
loop_
_entity_poly.entity_id
_entity_poly.type
_entity_poly.pdbx_seq_one_letter_code
_entity_poly.pdbx_strand_id
1 'polypeptide(L)'
;MTTICLVRHGETDWNAAKRIQGRTDIPLNDTGKWQAEQTGLYLKNARWDVVISSPLTRAKETAHLILKHVDAPLVIMDDFIERDYGDAEGMSFEERQKLFPDKQYQNMEPLETIQDRMVEGIEKVRAAYPNQQVLIVAHGAAIHALLTTIAGEHLGLENTRLVNACLNYMEWKDGKWKVLDYNVVSHLTQSSPT
;
A
#
# COMPACT_ATOMS: atom_id res chain seq x y z
N MET A 1 -8.18 13.81 -16.30
CA MET A 1 -8.57 13.03 -15.10
C MET A 1 -7.38 12.17 -14.69
N THR A 2 -6.83 12.35 -13.49
CA THR A 2 -5.73 11.51 -12.98
C THR A 2 -6.32 10.33 -12.22
N THR A 3 -5.88 9.12 -12.55
CA THR A 3 -6.31 7.88 -11.89
C THR A 3 -5.13 7.25 -11.17
N ILE A 4 -5.33 6.81 -9.93
CA ILE A 4 -4.32 6.12 -9.12
C ILE A 4 -4.82 4.72 -8.77
N CYS A 5 -3.98 3.72 -8.98
CA CYS A 5 -4.11 2.41 -8.39
C CYS A 5 -3.05 2.24 -7.30
N LEU A 6 -3.50 2.11 -6.05
CA LEU A 6 -2.63 1.83 -4.91
C LEU A 6 -2.52 0.33 -4.71
N VAL A 7 -1.32 -0.20 -4.69
CA VAL A 7 -1.01 -1.62 -4.49
C VAL A 7 -0.36 -1.79 -3.13
N ARG A 8 -0.94 -2.59 -2.24
CA ARG A 8 -0.22 -3.03 -1.05
C ARG A 8 0.88 -4.01 -1.46
N HIS A 9 2.09 -3.86 -0.92
CA HIS A 9 3.19 -4.80 -1.19
C HIS A 9 2.79 -6.27 -0.94
N GLY A 10 3.48 -7.20 -1.58
CA GLY A 10 3.33 -8.63 -1.37
C GLY A 10 3.67 -9.08 0.05
N GLU A 11 3.35 -10.32 0.39
CA GLU A 11 3.58 -10.89 1.73
C GLU A 11 5.07 -10.92 2.09
N THR A 12 5.36 -10.68 3.37
CA THR A 12 6.67 -10.88 4.02
C THR A 12 6.56 -11.93 5.11
N ASP A 13 7.68 -12.48 5.60
CA ASP A 13 7.66 -13.42 6.71
C ASP A 13 7.02 -12.82 7.98
N TRP A 14 7.17 -11.52 8.20
CA TRP A 14 6.53 -10.85 9.32
C TRP A 14 5.01 -10.70 9.14
N ASN A 15 4.52 -10.57 7.91
CA ASN A 15 3.08 -10.65 7.66
C ASN A 15 2.53 -12.05 7.99
N ALA A 16 3.19 -13.11 7.52
CA ALA A 16 2.82 -14.48 7.79
C ALA A 16 2.84 -14.78 9.31
N ALA A 17 3.85 -14.29 10.04
CA ALA A 17 3.99 -14.41 11.47
C ALA A 17 3.11 -13.41 12.28
N LYS A 18 2.28 -12.59 11.63
CA LYS A 18 1.44 -11.55 12.26
C LYS A 18 2.22 -10.57 13.14
N ARG A 19 3.48 -10.28 12.79
CA ARG A 19 4.31 -9.27 13.41
C ARG A 19 4.10 -7.92 12.75
N ILE A 20 4.09 -6.84 13.53
CA ILE A 20 3.99 -5.49 13.00
C ILE A 20 5.34 -5.06 12.39
N GLN A 21 5.34 -4.53 11.19
CA GLN A 21 6.57 -4.21 10.48
C GLN A 21 6.96 -2.73 10.59
N GLY A 22 5.99 -1.85 10.35
CA GLY A 22 6.27 -0.43 10.27
C GLY A 22 7.35 -0.12 9.25
N ARG A 23 8.38 0.60 9.68
CA ARG A 23 9.54 0.98 8.86
C ARG A 23 10.69 -0.03 8.90
N THR A 24 10.61 -1.07 9.72
CA THR A 24 11.57 -2.17 9.67
C THR A 24 11.55 -2.82 8.30
N ASP A 25 12.74 -2.95 7.69
CA ASP A 25 12.86 -3.29 6.28
C ASP A 25 13.00 -4.81 6.06
N ILE A 26 11.85 -5.49 5.93
CA ILE A 26 11.72 -6.93 5.71
C ILE A 26 11.40 -7.16 4.21
N PRO A 27 12.13 -8.06 3.51
CA PRO A 27 11.88 -8.37 2.10
C PRO A 27 10.62 -9.22 1.91
N LEU A 28 10.19 -9.39 0.65
CA LEU A 28 9.13 -10.33 0.28
C LEU A 28 9.56 -11.77 0.57
N ASN A 29 8.61 -12.59 1.04
CA ASN A 29 8.74 -14.04 1.01
C ASN A 29 8.29 -14.59 -0.37
N ASP A 30 8.36 -15.91 -0.56
CA ASP A 30 8.04 -16.52 -1.86
C ASP A 30 6.55 -16.33 -2.22
N THR A 31 5.65 -16.37 -1.24
CA THR A 31 4.23 -16.02 -1.43
C THR A 31 4.08 -14.58 -1.92
N GLY A 32 4.78 -13.63 -1.30
CA GLY A 32 4.74 -12.22 -1.70
C GLY A 32 5.28 -11.98 -3.10
N LYS A 33 6.32 -12.68 -3.49
CA LYS A 33 6.85 -12.62 -4.87
C LYS A 33 5.83 -13.14 -5.88
N TRP A 34 5.20 -14.27 -5.60
CA TRP A 34 4.13 -14.81 -6.43
C TRP A 34 2.94 -13.82 -6.52
N GLN A 35 2.51 -13.24 -5.41
CA GLN A 35 1.44 -12.24 -5.39
C GLN A 35 1.78 -11.03 -6.27
N ALA A 36 3.00 -10.53 -6.21
CA ALA A 36 3.46 -9.40 -7.03
C ALA A 36 3.49 -9.75 -8.53
N GLU A 37 3.92 -10.97 -8.90
CA GLU A 37 3.86 -11.46 -10.29
C GLU A 37 2.40 -11.53 -10.78
N GLN A 38 1.46 -12.08 -9.99
CA GLN A 38 0.03 -12.12 -10.36
C GLN A 38 -0.53 -10.70 -10.54
N THR A 39 -0.13 -9.77 -9.68
CA THR A 39 -0.51 -8.36 -9.81
C THR A 39 -0.02 -7.77 -11.14
N GLY A 40 1.23 -8.01 -11.51
CA GLY A 40 1.79 -7.57 -12.79
C GLY A 40 1.05 -8.15 -13.98
N LEU A 41 0.77 -9.46 -13.96
CA LEU A 41 0.00 -10.14 -15.01
C LEU A 41 -1.43 -9.58 -15.14
N TYR A 42 -2.08 -9.23 -14.04
CA TYR A 42 -3.41 -8.64 -14.04
C TYR A 42 -3.40 -7.23 -14.65
N LEU A 43 -2.39 -6.43 -14.31
CA LEU A 43 -2.28 -5.03 -14.70
C LEU A 43 -1.69 -4.81 -16.11
N LYS A 44 -1.12 -5.84 -16.75
CA LYS A 44 -0.35 -5.73 -18.02
C LYS A 44 -1.12 -5.19 -19.21
N ASN A 45 -2.45 -5.34 -19.23
CA ASN A 45 -3.29 -4.91 -20.34
C ASN A 45 -3.80 -3.47 -20.21
N ALA A 46 -3.57 -2.83 -19.06
CA ALA A 46 -3.85 -1.42 -18.85
C ALA A 46 -2.60 -0.59 -19.16
N ARG A 47 -2.80 0.64 -19.61
CA ARG A 47 -1.71 1.60 -19.76
C ARG A 47 -1.39 2.20 -18.40
N TRP A 48 -0.12 2.22 -18.06
CA TRP A 48 0.41 2.91 -16.88
C TRP A 48 1.47 3.91 -17.33
N ASP A 49 1.36 5.16 -16.90
CA ASP A 49 2.29 6.21 -17.31
C ASP A 49 3.51 6.27 -16.37
N VAL A 50 3.35 5.82 -15.12
CA VAL A 50 4.43 5.71 -14.11
C VAL A 50 4.07 4.69 -13.04
N VAL A 51 5.08 4.00 -12.52
CA VAL A 51 5.03 3.22 -11.29
C VAL A 51 5.81 3.95 -10.20
N ILE A 52 5.16 4.24 -9.10
CA ILE A 52 5.76 4.89 -7.92
C ILE A 52 5.86 3.84 -6.82
N SER A 53 6.95 3.82 -6.09
CA SER A 53 7.14 2.90 -4.96
C SER A 53 7.60 3.63 -3.71
N SER A 54 7.12 3.17 -2.56
CA SER A 54 7.76 3.42 -1.27
C SER A 54 9.23 2.99 -1.29
N PRO A 55 10.11 3.62 -0.51
CA PRO A 55 11.54 3.27 -0.45
C PRO A 55 11.82 1.92 0.22
N LEU A 56 10.87 1.32 0.95
CA LEU A 56 11.09 0.05 1.65
C LEU A 56 11.21 -1.12 0.67
N THR A 57 12.11 -2.07 0.99
CA THR A 57 12.48 -3.18 0.11
C THR A 57 11.29 -3.98 -0.36
N ARG A 58 10.35 -4.35 0.51
CA ARG A 58 9.14 -5.10 0.13
C ARG A 58 8.27 -4.40 -0.92
N ALA A 59 8.19 -3.07 -0.86
CA ALA A 59 7.45 -2.29 -1.87
C ALA A 59 8.22 -2.19 -3.18
N LYS A 60 9.54 -1.95 -3.13
CA LYS A 60 10.39 -1.93 -4.33
C LYS A 60 10.42 -3.29 -5.03
N GLU A 61 10.56 -4.39 -4.30
CA GLU A 61 10.50 -5.73 -4.88
C GLU A 61 9.17 -6.00 -5.56
N THR A 62 8.05 -5.63 -4.90
CA THR A 62 6.71 -5.72 -5.51
C THR A 62 6.63 -4.91 -6.81
N ALA A 63 7.10 -3.65 -6.79
CA ALA A 63 7.11 -2.80 -7.98
C ALA A 63 7.97 -3.37 -9.11
N HIS A 64 9.16 -3.90 -8.83
CA HIS A 64 10.03 -4.52 -9.83
C HIS A 64 9.41 -5.78 -10.45
N LEU A 65 8.70 -6.59 -9.66
CA LEU A 65 8.01 -7.78 -10.17
C LEU A 65 6.81 -7.38 -11.07
N ILE A 66 6.07 -6.34 -10.70
CA ILE A 66 5.01 -5.77 -11.55
C ILE A 66 5.59 -5.25 -12.87
N LEU A 67 6.72 -4.56 -12.84
CA LEU A 67 7.39 -3.97 -14.02
C LEU A 67 7.94 -5.01 -15.00
N LYS A 68 8.01 -6.28 -14.66
CA LYS A 68 8.26 -7.33 -15.66
C LYS A 68 7.12 -7.48 -16.68
N HIS A 69 5.93 -7.01 -16.35
CA HIS A 69 4.72 -7.15 -17.14
C HIS A 69 4.11 -5.80 -17.55
N VAL A 70 4.52 -4.72 -16.93
CA VAL A 70 4.04 -3.35 -17.14
C VAL A 70 5.20 -2.50 -17.64
N ASP A 71 5.03 -1.85 -18.78
CA ASP A 71 6.05 -0.95 -19.36
C ASP A 71 5.80 0.49 -18.88
N ALA A 72 6.50 0.88 -17.82
CA ALA A 72 6.43 2.22 -17.24
C ALA A 72 7.70 2.53 -16.44
N PRO A 73 8.12 3.80 -16.32
CA PRO A 73 9.24 4.20 -15.47
C PRO A 73 8.92 4.00 -13.98
N LEU A 74 9.94 3.68 -13.19
CA LEU A 74 9.87 3.59 -11.72
C LEU A 74 10.39 4.86 -11.07
N VAL A 75 9.61 5.38 -10.12
CA VAL A 75 9.98 6.52 -9.27
C VAL A 75 9.84 6.11 -7.80
N ILE A 76 10.81 6.47 -6.97
CA ILE A 76 10.74 6.24 -5.52
C ILE A 76 10.29 7.54 -4.84
N MET A 77 9.27 7.44 -3.97
CA MET A 77 8.76 8.57 -3.20
C MET A 77 8.61 8.19 -1.72
N ASP A 78 9.25 8.96 -0.85
CA ASP A 78 9.23 8.75 0.60
C ASP A 78 7.85 9.04 1.21
N ASP A 79 7.04 9.86 0.53
CA ASP A 79 5.66 10.14 0.93
C ASP A 79 4.83 8.87 1.16
N PHE A 80 5.14 7.78 0.47
CA PHE A 80 4.41 6.52 0.52
C PHE A 80 5.02 5.45 1.43
N ILE A 81 5.98 5.82 2.29
CA ILE A 81 6.53 4.91 3.30
C ILE A 81 5.46 4.49 4.31
N GLU A 82 5.64 3.33 4.94
CA GLU A 82 4.70 2.83 5.95
C GLU A 82 4.69 3.70 7.21
N ARG A 83 3.63 3.57 8.00
CA ARG A 83 3.55 4.14 9.34
C ARG A 83 4.68 3.60 10.21
N ASP A 84 5.37 4.52 10.89
CA ASP A 84 6.29 4.14 11.94
C ASP A 84 5.51 3.67 13.17
N TYR A 85 5.76 2.44 13.61
CA TYR A 85 5.13 1.90 14.81
C TYR A 85 6.04 1.94 16.04
N GLY A 86 7.20 2.60 15.94
CA GLY A 86 8.11 2.81 17.05
C GLY A 86 8.48 1.51 17.75
N ASP A 87 8.35 1.48 19.06
CA ASP A 87 8.77 0.36 19.90
C ASP A 87 7.95 -0.93 19.70
N ALA A 88 6.82 -0.87 18.99
CA ALA A 88 6.01 -2.06 18.68
C ALA A 88 6.51 -2.84 17.45
N GLU A 89 7.46 -2.31 16.68
CA GLU A 89 7.96 -3.00 15.50
C GLU A 89 8.60 -4.34 15.86
N GLY A 90 8.25 -5.40 15.12
CA GLY A 90 8.68 -6.78 15.38
C GLY A 90 7.83 -7.54 16.38
N MET A 91 6.97 -6.88 17.14
CA MET A 91 6.11 -7.57 18.11
C MET A 91 4.99 -8.35 17.44
N SER A 92 4.67 -9.53 17.99
CA SER A 92 3.49 -10.30 17.61
C SER A 92 2.20 -9.61 18.07
N PHE A 93 1.06 -10.12 17.59
CA PHE A 93 -0.23 -9.62 18.04
C PHE A 93 -0.42 -9.82 19.56
N GLU A 94 -0.05 -11.00 20.07
CA GLU A 94 -0.16 -11.36 21.50
C GLU A 94 0.72 -10.50 22.38
N GLU A 95 1.97 -10.25 21.98
CA GLU A 95 2.91 -9.37 22.70
C GLU A 95 2.34 -7.95 22.80
N ARG A 96 1.80 -7.40 21.70
CA ARG A 96 1.19 -6.06 21.69
C ARG A 96 -0.07 -5.98 22.54
N GLN A 97 -0.92 -6.99 22.51
CA GLN A 97 -2.12 -7.04 23.35
C GLN A 97 -1.77 -7.04 24.84
N LYS A 98 -0.69 -7.73 25.21
CA LYS A 98 -0.23 -7.82 26.59
C LYS A 98 0.45 -6.54 27.08
N LEU A 99 1.32 -5.95 26.25
CA LEU A 99 2.15 -4.81 26.63
C LEU A 99 1.46 -3.46 26.40
N PHE A 100 0.59 -3.39 25.36
CA PHE A 100 -0.06 -2.17 24.91
C PHE A 100 -1.54 -2.43 24.58
N PRO A 101 -2.37 -2.74 25.61
CA PRO A 101 -3.79 -3.06 25.38
C PRO A 101 -4.58 -1.89 24.79
N ASP A 102 -4.13 -0.67 25.00
CA ASP A 102 -4.69 0.57 24.45
C ASP A 102 -4.14 0.92 23.06
N LYS A 103 -3.22 0.10 22.51
CA LYS A 103 -2.52 0.34 21.24
C LYS A 103 -1.72 1.66 21.17
N GLN A 104 -1.35 2.21 22.33
CA GLN A 104 -0.49 3.40 22.43
C GLN A 104 0.98 2.96 22.47
N TYR A 105 1.62 2.89 21.30
CA TYR A 105 3.03 2.51 21.20
C TYR A 105 3.92 3.74 21.34
N GLN A 106 5.02 3.60 22.09
CA GLN A 106 5.99 4.69 22.19
C GLN A 106 6.68 4.93 20.85
N ASN A 107 6.95 6.17 20.54
CA ASN A 107 7.60 6.62 19.30
C ASN A 107 6.81 6.28 18.02
N MET A 108 5.55 5.93 18.12
CA MET A 108 4.70 5.68 16.96
C MET A 108 4.37 6.98 16.23
N GLU A 109 4.40 6.96 14.89
CA GLU A 109 3.92 8.06 14.04
C GLU A 109 2.42 8.32 14.31
N PRO A 110 2.02 9.55 14.66
CA PRO A 110 0.61 9.89 14.84
C PRO A 110 -0.22 9.60 13.59
N LEU A 111 -1.49 9.22 13.78
CA LEU A 111 -2.37 8.94 12.64
C LEU A 111 -2.53 10.15 11.72
N GLU A 112 -2.65 11.33 12.28
CA GLU A 112 -2.78 12.58 11.53
C GLU A 112 -1.56 12.85 10.64
N THR A 113 -0.34 12.57 11.15
CA THR A 113 0.89 12.75 10.39
C THR A 113 0.94 11.85 9.14
N ILE A 114 0.57 10.57 9.26
CA ILE A 114 0.54 9.69 8.09
C ILE A 114 -0.58 10.07 7.11
N GLN A 115 -1.74 10.51 7.62
CA GLN A 115 -2.83 11.00 6.77
C GLN A 115 -2.40 12.20 5.93
N ASP A 116 -1.82 13.22 6.57
CA ASP A 116 -1.34 14.42 5.89
C ASP A 116 -0.26 14.09 4.85
N ARG A 117 0.74 13.30 5.23
CA ARG A 117 1.84 12.89 4.34
C ARG A 117 1.35 12.13 3.11
N MET A 118 0.39 11.24 3.27
CA MET A 118 -0.20 10.48 2.16
C MET A 118 -1.03 11.38 1.23
N VAL A 119 -1.79 12.30 1.77
CA VAL A 119 -2.57 13.28 0.97
C VAL A 119 -1.61 14.21 0.21
N GLU A 120 -0.58 14.75 0.85
CA GLU A 120 0.45 15.54 0.18
C GLU A 120 1.13 14.76 -0.94
N GLY A 121 1.43 13.47 -0.72
CA GLY A 121 2.03 12.58 -1.70
C GLY A 121 1.17 12.45 -2.96
N ILE A 122 -0.12 12.18 -2.83
CA ILE A 122 -1.00 12.08 -4.02
C ILE A 122 -1.23 13.41 -4.71
N GLU A 123 -1.19 14.53 -3.99
CA GLU A 123 -1.25 15.87 -4.61
C GLU A 123 0.01 16.17 -5.42
N LYS A 124 1.21 15.82 -4.93
CA LYS A 124 2.46 15.87 -5.70
C LYS A 124 2.37 15.02 -6.98
N VAL A 125 1.83 13.81 -6.86
CA VAL A 125 1.62 12.91 -7.99
C VAL A 125 0.65 13.52 -9.01
N ARG A 126 -0.49 14.04 -8.56
CA ARG A 126 -1.46 14.71 -9.42
C ARG A 126 -0.86 15.90 -10.19
N ALA A 127 -0.01 16.68 -9.51
CA ALA A 127 0.65 17.83 -10.12
C ALA A 127 1.72 17.43 -11.14
N ALA A 128 2.48 16.35 -10.86
CA ALA A 128 3.54 15.85 -11.74
C ALA A 128 2.99 15.03 -12.93
N TYR A 129 1.87 14.34 -12.76
CA TYR A 129 1.27 13.44 -13.74
C TYR A 129 -0.21 13.78 -14.04
N PRO A 130 -0.48 14.99 -14.55
CA PRO A 130 -1.86 15.42 -14.82
C PRO A 130 -2.49 14.59 -15.93
N ASN A 131 -3.72 14.11 -15.70
CA ASN A 131 -4.48 13.28 -16.63
C ASN A 131 -3.82 11.94 -17.02
N GLN A 132 -3.02 11.38 -16.13
CA GLN A 132 -2.30 10.13 -16.33
C GLN A 132 -2.80 9.01 -15.42
N GLN A 133 -2.42 7.78 -15.75
CA GLN A 133 -2.68 6.59 -14.96
C GLN A 133 -1.43 6.22 -14.17
N VAL A 134 -1.53 6.28 -12.86
CA VAL A 134 -0.41 6.10 -11.94
C VAL A 134 -0.62 4.86 -11.09
N LEU A 135 0.42 4.01 -11.02
CA LEU A 135 0.47 2.88 -10.10
C LEU A 135 1.34 3.27 -8.90
N ILE A 136 0.86 3.09 -7.68
CA ILE A 136 1.63 3.36 -6.46
C ILE A 136 1.71 2.11 -5.60
N VAL A 137 2.92 1.62 -5.34
CA VAL A 137 3.17 0.48 -4.46
C VAL A 137 3.54 0.99 -3.08
N ALA A 138 2.70 0.68 -2.10
CA ALA A 138 2.82 1.17 -0.73
C ALA A 138 2.44 0.09 0.31
N HIS A 139 1.90 0.48 1.44
CA HIS A 139 1.76 -0.35 2.63
C HIS A 139 0.34 -0.30 3.21
N GLY A 140 0.03 -1.28 4.06
CA GLY A 140 -1.32 -1.46 4.58
C GLY A 140 -1.85 -0.27 5.37
N ALA A 141 -1.11 0.23 6.36
CA ALA A 141 -1.56 1.35 7.18
C ALA A 141 -1.54 2.68 6.42
N ALA A 142 -0.53 2.89 5.56
CA ALA A 142 -0.43 4.09 4.73
C ALA A 142 -1.61 4.20 3.75
N ILE A 143 -1.90 3.15 3.01
CA ILE A 143 -3.05 3.10 2.07
C ILE A 143 -4.35 3.27 2.84
N HIS A 144 -4.53 2.55 3.94
CA HIS A 144 -5.74 2.64 4.76
C HIS A 144 -5.97 4.08 5.28
N ALA A 145 -4.93 4.74 5.79
CA ALA A 145 -5.00 6.12 6.24
C ALA A 145 -5.44 7.08 5.13
N LEU A 146 -4.89 6.92 3.92
CA LEU A 146 -5.28 7.71 2.76
C LEU A 146 -6.74 7.48 2.37
N LEU A 147 -7.15 6.22 2.22
CA LEU A 147 -8.50 5.87 1.79
C LEU A 147 -9.56 6.38 2.79
N THR A 148 -9.31 6.25 4.10
CA THR A 148 -10.21 6.76 5.13
C THR A 148 -10.29 8.28 5.13
N THR A 149 -9.19 8.97 4.88
CA THR A 149 -9.17 10.44 4.76
C THR A 149 -9.97 10.93 3.55
N ILE A 150 -9.84 10.25 2.40
CA ILE A 150 -10.55 10.64 1.16
C ILE A 150 -12.03 10.28 1.21
N ALA A 151 -12.37 9.11 1.73
CA ALA A 151 -13.74 8.59 1.70
C ALA A 151 -14.59 9.05 2.89
N GLY A 152 -13.96 9.47 3.99
CA GLY A 152 -14.66 9.72 5.26
C GLY A 152 -15.32 8.45 5.79
N GLU A 153 -16.37 8.63 6.61
CA GLU A 153 -17.11 7.53 7.24
C GLU A 153 -17.95 6.69 6.25
N HIS A 154 -18.02 7.10 4.98
CA HIS A 154 -18.96 6.53 4.01
C HIS A 154 -18.60 5.14 3.47
N LEU A 155 -17.35 4.67 3.62
CA LEU A 155 -16.91 3.40 3.04
C LEU A 155 -16.83 2.23 4.04
N GLY A 156 -17.08 2.44 5.32
CA GLY A 156 -17.00 1.38 6.33
C GLY A 156 -15.59 0.73 6.43
N LEU A 157 -14.57 1.49 6.05
CA LEU A 157 -13.16 1.03 6.02
C LEU A 157 -12.57 0.81 7.42
N GLU A 158 -13.21 1.30 8.47
CA GLU A 158 -12.69 1.33 9.84
C GLU A 158 -12.21 -0.03 10.36
N ASN A 159 -12.84 -1.11 9.90
CA ASN A 159 -12.51 -2.48 10.28
C ASN A 159 -11.94 -3.31 9.12
N THR A 160 -11.63 -2.69 7.97
CA THR A 160 -11.15 -3.40 6.80
C THR A 160 -9.63 -3.57 6.87
N ARG A 161 -9.18 -4.83 6.92
CA ARG A 161 -7.77 -5.14 6.72
C ARG A 161 -7.50 -5.31 5.23
N LEU A 162 -6.67 -4.44 4.68
CA LEU A 162 -6.19 -4.57 3.31
C LEU A 162 -5.31 -5.82 3.18
N VAL A 163 -5.60 -6.68 2.22
CA VAL A 163 -4.84 -7.91 1.94
C VAL A 163 -3.52 -7.57 1.24
N ASN A 164 -2.45 -8.36 1.45
CA ASN A 164 -1.21 -8.19 0.70
C ASN A 164 -1.48 -8.28 -0.81
N ALA A 165 -0.84 -7.43 -1.59
CA ALA A 165 -1.02 -7.27 -3.04
C ALA A 165 -2.43 -6.88 -3.49
N CYS A 166 -3.33 -6.44 -2.60
CA CYS A 166 -4.63 -5.90 -3.00
C CYS A 166 -4.49 -4.60 -3.79
N LEU A 167 -5.47 -4.34 -4.65
CA LEU A 167 -5.56 -3.14 -5.46
C LEU A 167 -6.64 -2.22 -4.91
N ASN A 168 -6.38 -0.91 -4.94
CA ASN A 168 -7.29 0.12 -4.47
C ASN A 168 -7.29 1.25 -5.49
N TYR A 169 -8.45 1.60 -6.01
CA TYR A 169 -8.58 2.54 -7.12
C TYR A 169 -9.18 3.87 -6.67
N MET A 170 -8.59 4.96 -7.13
CA MET A 170 -9.09 6.30 -6.90
C MET A 170 -8.89 7.20 -8.12
N GLU A 171 -9.71 8.22 -8.24
CA GLU A 171 -9.62 9.21 -9.31
C GLU A 171 -9.75 10.64 -8.80
N TRP A 172 -9.06 11.56 -9.47
CA TRP A 172 -9.28 12.99 -9.33
C TRP A 172 -10.32 13.46 -10.34
N LYS A 173 -11.48 13.84 -9.85
CA LYS A 173 -12.59 14.31 -10.67
C LYS A 173 -13.37 15.40 -9.97
N ASP A 174 -13.79 16.43 -10.73
CA ASP A 174 -14.60 17.54 -10.23
C ASP A 174 -13.99 18.26 -9.02
N GLY A 175 -12.66 18.44 -9.03
CA GLY A 175 -11.93 19.14 -7.97
C GLY A 175 -11.72 18.37 -6.68
N LYS A 176 -11.94 17.04 -6.68
CA LYS A 176 -11.74 16.19 -5.50
C LYS A 176 -11.31 14.77 -5.86
N TRP A 177 -10.66 14.11 -4.90
CA TRP A 177 -10.40 12.68 -4.97
C TRP A 177 -11.66 11.89 -4.63
N LYS A 178 -11.84 10.77 -5.32
CA LYS A 178 -12.89 9.77 -5.06
C LYS A 178 -12.29 8.38 -5.03
N VAL A 179 -12.64 7.58 -4.03
CA VAL A 179 -12.32 6.15 -4.00
C VAL A 179 -13.34 5.43 -4.88
N LEU A 180 -12.86 4.64 -5.84
CA LEU A 180 -13.70 3.90 -6.78
C LEU A 180 -13.92 2.47 -6.31
N ASP A 181 -12.86 1.81 -5.85
CA ASP A 181 -12.87 0.45 -5.34
C ASP A 181 -11.68 0.23 -4.40
N TYR A 182 -11.76 -0.73 -3.52
CA TYR A 182 -10.68 -1.02 -2.59
C TYR A 182 -10.60 -2.49 -2.22
N ASN A 183 -9.42 -2.92 -1.78
CA ASN A 183 -9.12 -4.29 -1.36
C ASN A 183 -9.48 -5.35 -2.41
N VAL A 184 -9.31 -5.01 -3.70
CA VAL A 184 -9.57 -5.92 -4.82
C VAL A 184 -8.48 -6.98 -4.87
N VAL A 185 -8.87 -8.26 -4.83
CA VAL A 185 -7.97 -9.43 -4.77
C VAL A 185 -8.30 -10.50 -5.81
N SER A 186 -9.14 -10.22 -6.78
CA SER A 186 -9.57 -11.18 -7.79
C SER A 186 -8.43 -11.82 -8.59
N HIS A 187 -7.31 -11.11 -8.74
CA HIS A 187 -6.09 -11.59 -9.40
C HIS A 187 -5.29 -12.61 -8.56
N LEU A 188 -5.61 -12.77 -7.26
CA LEU A 188 -4.93 -13.69 -6.34
C LEU A 188 -5.69 -15.01 -6.15
N THR A 189 -6.76 -15.26 -6.89
CA THR A 189 -7.63 -16.44 -6.71
C THR A 189 -7.10 -17.70 -7.40
N GLN A 190 -6.04 -17.64 -8.19
CA GLN A 190 -5.34 -18.81 -8.71
C GLN A 190 -4.35 -19.31 -7.65
N SER A 191 -4.41 -20.60 -7.35
CA SER A 191 -3.67 -21.27 -6.26
C SER A 191 -2.21 -20.82 -6.15
N SER A 192 -1.83 -20.39 -4.93
CA SER A 192 -0.42 -20.26 -4.55
C SER A 192 0.35 -21.54 -4.88
N PRO A 193 1.61 -21.45 -5.30
CA PRO A 193 2.48 -22.62 -5.32
C PRO A 193 2.56 -23.21 -3.90
N THR A 194 2.24 -24.48 -3.75
CA THR A 194 2.39 -25.30 -2.53
C THR A 194 3.86 -25.48 -2.21
#